data_4a2afbf0c146f8a196ac0e813c736cf4
#
_entry.id   4a2afbf0c146f8a196ac0e813c736cf4
#
_cell.length_a   1.000
_cell.length_b   1.000
_cell.length_c   1.000
_cell.angle_alpha   90.00
_cell.angle_beta   90.00
_cell.angle_gamma   90.00
#
_symmetry.space_group_name_H-M   'P 1'
#
loop_
_entity.id
_entity.type
_entity.pdbx_description
1 polymer ?
#
loop_
_entity_poly.entity_id
_entity_poly.type
_entity_poly.pdbx_seq_one_letter_code
_entity_poly.pdbx_strand_id
1 'polypeptide(L)'
;MSQKHLHSIHVSHYKHTAGCATEVMPIPDVVKISMSQHIGAPCKPLVQKGDYVKVGQLIGDTDAFVSAPIHSSVSGTVKGLEEQRSAMGGTDTLVVIETDKKQEVYEGITIPEANDLPEFIKAIRASGLVGLGGASFPTHIKFNPKNIDEVHTLIVNAAECEPFITSDHRLMLEDAENLIAGCQLLMKFIGLDEGYIGIEENKPDAIEHLDKLIAAKGITNLKTFKLQARYPKGAERVLLYEITGKTMNAGEIPAQHGVILSNVTTIAFVGQYFRTGMPLIQKRMTVDGDAVATPKNVMAPIGTQICDVIEFCGGYKEEPKKILMGGPMMGRAIFSDEMPIVKNNNAILAFSKAQSMVKEETGCINCGRCHQACPFGLIPTALAKAYEARDAQALSDLKVMQCMECGSCSYICPARRPLGFMNKLGKAVVKEAGIK
;
A
#
# COMPACT_ATOMS: atom_id res chain seq x y z
N MET A 1 3.69 30.69 -13.74
CA MET A 1 3.62 30.92 -12.28
C MET A 1 4.22 29.66 -11.62
N SER A 2 5.14 29.80 -10.67
CA SER A 2 5.67 28.61 -9.98
C SER A 2 4.54 27.98 -9.16
N GLN A 3 4.29 26.70 -9.37
CA GLN A 3 3.29 25.93 -8.63
C GLN A 3 3.65 25.96 -7.13
N LYS A 4 2.72 26.40 -6.28
CA LYS A 4 2.93 26.40 -4.84
C LYS A 4 2.88 24.94 -4.35
N HIS A 5 3.98 24.44 -3.82
CA HIS A 5 4.00 23.12 -3.16
C HIS A 5 3.15 23.12 -1.88
N LEU A 6 2.46 22.00 -1.64
CA LEU A 6 1.77 21.79 -0.37
C LEU A 6 2.79 21.63 0.77
N HIS A 7 2.38 21.98 1.99
CA HIS A 7 3.21 21.80 3.17
C HIS A 7 3.67 20.35 3.31
N SER A 8 4.91 20.18 3.71
CA SER A 8 5.56 18.87 3.86
C SER A 8 6.68 18.96 4.86
N ILE A 9 7.08 17.84 5.43
CA ILE A 9 8.15 17.76 6.42
C ILE A 9 9.33 16.97 5.87
N HIS A 10 10.50 17.22 6.42
CA HIS A 10 11.64 16.34 6.26
C HIS A 10 11.54 15.22 7.30
N VAL A 11 11.66 13.97 6.86
CA VAL A 11 11.80 12.79 7.70
C VAL A 11 13.11 12.11 7.36
N SER A 12 13.77 11.53 8.37
CA SER A 12 14.99 10.74 8.12
C SER A 12 14.62 9.50 7.31
N HIS A 13 15.29 9.28 6.19
CA HIS A 13 14.85 8.28 5.21
C HIS A 13 15.13 6.84 5.63
N TYR A 14 16.25 6.55 6.30
CA TYR A 14 16.64 5.20 6.76
C TYR A 14 16.50 4.13 5.65
N LYS A 15 16.87 4.41 4.42
CA LYS A 15 16.72 3.51 3.26
C LYS A 15 17.88 2.49 3.20
N HIS A 16 18.08 1.71 4.27
CA HIS A 16 19.25 0.80 4.40
C HIS A 16 19.29 -0.26 3.30
N THR A 17 18.14 -0.69 2.82
CA THR A 17 17.98 -1.73 1.81
C THR A 17 17.87 -1.20 0.36
N ALA A 18 18.07 0.09 0.12
CA ALA A 18 17.94 0.68 -1.23
C ALA A 18 18.88 0.00 -2.26
N GLY A 19 20.10 -0.33 -1.85
CA GLY A 19 21.08 -1.05 -2.68
C GLY A 19 20.96 -2.58 -2.66
N CYS A 20 20.03 -3.14 -1.86
CA CYS A 20 19.85 -4.58 -1.74
C CYS A 20 18.87 -5.10 -2.79
N ALA A 21 19.33 -5.97 -3.69
CA ALA A 21 18.45 -6.65 -4.63
C ALA A 21 17.36 -7.45 -3.89
N THR A 22 16.21 -7.64 -4.54
CA THR A 22 15.14 -8.47 -3.97
C THR A 22 15.55 -9.93 -3.94
N GLU A 23 15.49 -10.53 -2.75
CA GLU A 23 15.73 -11.97 -2.57
C GLU A 23 14.39 -12.71 -2.53
N VAL A 24 14.30 -13.81 -3.26
CA VAL A 24 13.13 -14.70 -3.24
C VAL A 24 13.23 -15.65 -2.05
N MET A 25 12.23 -15.59 -1.19
CA MET A 25 12.16 -16.45 -0.01
C MET A 25 11.85 -17.90 -0.43
N PRO A 26 12.48 -18.91 0.19
CA PRO A 26 12.06 -20.30 0.04
C PRO A 26 10.61 -20.50 0.48
N ILE A 27 9.94 -21.50 -0.09
CA ILE A 27 8.55 -21.81 0.27
C ILE A 27 8.51 -22.32 1.73
N PRO A 28 7.70 -21.69 2.61
CA PRO A 28 7.57 -22.12 3.99
C PRO A 28 6.82 -23.46 4.11
N ASP A 29 6.87 -24.10 5.26
CA ASP A 29 6.16 -25.37 5.49
C ASP A 29 4.65 -25.20 5.55
N VAL A 30 4.19 -24.03 6.03
CA VAL A 30 2.79 -23.68 6.15
C VAL A 30 2.57 -22.24 5.69
N VAL A 31 1.46 -21.99 4.98
CA VAL A 31 0.95 -20.65 4.74
C VAL A 31 -0.45 -20.51 5.31
N LYS A 32 -0.78 -19.31 5.77
CA LYS A 32 -2.10 -18.93 6.32
C LYS A 32 -2.67 -17.80 5.48
N ILE A 33 -3.53 -18.12 4.54
CA ILE A 33 -4.04 -17.15 3.58
C ILE A 33 -5.33 -16.51 4.11
N SER A 34 -5.27 -15.23 4.44
CA SER A 34 -6.41 -14.45 4.94
C SER A 34 -7.51 -14.33 3.89
N MET A 35 -8.76 -14.45 4.32
CA MET A 35 -9.94 -14.18 3.48
C MET A 35 -10.33 -12.70 3.48
N SER A 36 -9.62 -11.85 4.23
CA SER A 36 -9.85 -10.40 4.34
C SER A 36 -8.64 -9.60 3.85
N GLN A 37 -8.37 -9.61 2.53
CA GLN A 37 -7.21 -8.97 1.92
C GLN A 37 -7.54 -7.69 1.11
N HIS A 38 -8.75 -7.17 1.23
CA HIS A 38 -9.23 -5.96 0.54
C HIS A 38 -10.25 -5.20 1.40
N ILE A 39 -10.50 -3.95 1.04
CA ILE A 39 -11.62 -3.19 1.57
C ILE A 39 -12.92 -3.79 1.02
N GLY A 40 -13.94 -3.89 1.85
CA GLY A 40 -15.24 -4.46 1.51
C GLY A 40 -15.55 -5.74 2.29
N ALA A 41 -16.46 -6.56 1.79
CA ALA A 41 -16.83 -7.80 2.45
C ALA A 41 -15.73 -8.86 2.30
N PRO A 42 -15.36 -9.58 3.38
CA PRO A 42 -14.39 -10.69 3.27
C PRO A 42 -14.82 -11.73 2.25
N CYS A 43 -13.86 -12.38 1.62
CA CYS A 43 -14.11 -13.53 0.76
C CYS A 43 -14.58 -14.74 1.59
N LYS A 44 -15.40 -15.58 0.95
CA LYS A 44 -15.75 -16.88 1.51
C LYS A 44 -14.72 -17.91 1.03
N PRO A 45 -14.22 -18.80 1.90
CA PRO A 45 -13.40 -19.93 1.48
C PRO A 45 -14.16 -20.82 0.49
N LEU A 46 -13.48 -21.21 -0.59
CA LEU A 46 -14.00 -22.15 -1.61
C LEU A 46 -13.38 -23.53 -1.48
N VAL A 47 -12.57 -23.74 -0.45
CA VAL A 47 -11.86 -24.98 -0.15
C VAL A 47 -12.12 -25.42 1.28
N GLN A 48 -11.98 -26.71 1.53
CA GLN A 48 -12.21 -27.35 2.83
C GLN A 48 -11.00 -28.20 3.25
N LYS A 49 -10.98 -28.62 4.50
CA LYS A 49 -9.93 -29.50 5.03
C LYS A 49 -9.80 -30.78 4.20
N GLY A 50 -8.56 -31.08 3.81
CA GLY A 50 -8.19 -32.24 3.00
C GLY A 50 -8.10 -31.96 1.50
N ASP A 51 -8.60 -30.82 1.01
CA ASP A 51 -8.45 -30.46 -0.39
C ASP A 51 -6.98 -30.23 -0.73
N TYR A 52 -6.54 -30.71 -1.90
CA TYR A 52 -5.25 -30.37 -2.48
C TYR A 52 -5.43 -29.14 -3.37
N VAL A 53 -4.60 -28.14 -3.17
CA VAL A 53 -4.61 -26.89 -3.95
C VAL A 53 -3.29 -26.67 -4.68
N LYS A 54 -3.35 -25.95 -5.79
CA LYS A 54 -2.20 -25.62 -6.64
C LYS A 54 -1.93 -24.12 -6.66
N VAL A 55 -0.72 -23.74 -7.02
CA VAL A 55 -0.31 -22.33 -7.15
C VAL A 55 -1.21 -21.61 -8.15
N GLY A 56 -1.79 -20.48 -7.74
CA GLY A 56 -2.69 -19.68 -8.55
C GLY A 56 -4.13 -20.17 -8.59
N GLN A 57 -4.47 -21.28 -7.93
CA GLN A 57 -5.84 -21.76 -7.83
C GLN A 57 -6.70 -20.80 -6.99
N LEU A 58 -7.92 -20.51 -7.44
CA LEU A 58 -8.89 -19.72 -6.70
C LEU A 58 -9.32 -20.47 -5.43
N ILE A 59 -9.13 -19.86 -4.25
CA ILE A 59 -9.45 -20.44 -2.95
C ILE A 59 -10.44 -19.62 -2.12
N GLY A 60 -10.72 -18.39 -2.55
CA GLY A 60 -11.70 -17.52 -1.87
C GLY A 60 -12.26 -16.47 -2.81
N ASP A 61 -13.57 -16.23 -2.76
CA ASP A 61 -14.25 -15.15 -3.51
C ASP A 61 -15.55 -14.76 -2.79
N THR A 62 -16.18 -13.70 -3.29
CA THR A 62 -17.52 -13.24 -2.86
C THR A 62 -18.17 -12.44 -3.99
N ASP A 63 -19.52 -12.49 -4.03
CA ASP A 63 -20.33 -11.71 -4.99
C ASP A 63 -20.46 -10.23 -4.60
N ALA A 64 -19.87 -9.80 -3.49
CA ALA A 64 -19.91 -8.40 -3.08
C ALA A 64 -19.24 -7.51 -4.13
N PHE A 65 -19.86 -6.36 -4.45
CA PHE A 65 -19.32 -5.43 -5.44
C PHE A 65 -17.89 -4.98 -5.12
N VAL A 66 -17.64 -4.61 -3.85
CA VAL A 66 -16.28 -4.25 -3.39
C VAL A 66 -15.59 -5.49 -2.86
N SER A 67 -14.94 -6.22 -3.74
CA SER A 67 -14.22 -7.46 -3.44
C SER A 67 -13.15 -7.76 -4.48
N ALA A 68 -12.22 -8.66 -4.17
CA ALA A 68 -11.25 -9.20 -5.11
C ALA A 68 -10.93 -10.65 -4.73
N PRO A 69 -10.90 -11.59 -5.69
CA PRO A 69 -10.65 -13.01 -5.42
C PRO A 69 -9.28 -13.26 -4.80
N ILE A 70 -9.18 -14.38 -4.10
CA ILE A 70 -7.98 -14.81 -3.38
C ILE A 70 -7.54 -16.16 -3.93
N HIS A 71 -6.24 -16.25 -4.26
CA HIS A 71 -5.64 -17.43 -4.87
C HIS A 71 -4.61 -18.05 -3.94
N SER A 72 -4.40 -19.35 -4.07
CA SER A 72 -3.35 -20.05 -3.35
C SER A 72 -1.97 -19.60 -3.85
N SER A 73 -1.12 -19.26 -2.92
CA SER A 73 0.28 -18.89 -3.18
C SER A 73 1.22 -20.10 -3.28
N VAL A 74 0.74 -21.28 -2.94
CA VAL A 74 1.51 -22.51 -2.86
C VAL A 74 0.70 -23.69 -3.37
N SER A 75 1.39 -24.81 -3.68
CA SER A 75 0.77 -26.12 -3.78
C SER A 75 0.86 -26.85 -2.44
N GLY A 76 -0.19 -27.62 -2.11
CA GLY A 76 -0.24 -28.37 -0.85
C GLY A 76 -1.64 -28.76 -0.42
N THR A 77 -1.76 -29.24 0.82
CA THR A 77 -3.02 -29.73 1.39
C THR A 77 -3.61 -28.75 2.39
N VAL A 78 -4.87 -28.40 2.24
CA VAL A 78 -5.62 -27.56 3.18
C VAL A 78 -5.80 -28.32 4.50
N LYS A 79 -5.23 -27.81 5.57
CA LYS A 79 -5.34 -28.38 6.93
C LYS A 79 -6.64 -28.01 7.63
N GLY A 80 -7.25 -26.88 7.23
CA GLY A 80 -8.49 -26.36 7.77
C GLY A 80 -8.61 -24.86 7.67
N LEU A 81 -9.61 -24.33 8.34
CA LEU A 81 -9.83 -22.90 8.55
C LEU A 81 -9.46 -22.55 9.98
N GLU A 82 -8.75 -21.44 10.16
CA GLU A 82 -8.43 -20.88 11.48
C GLU A 82 -9.03 -19.48 11.60
N GLU A 83 -9.51 -19.15 12.80
CA GLU A 83 -9.91 -17.80 13.15
C GLU A 83 -8.78 -17.11 13.90
N GLN A 84 -8.31 -15.99 13.38
CA GLN A 84 -7.25 -15.20 14.00
C GLN A 84 -7.69 -13.75 14.23
N ARG A 85 -7.22 -13.14 15.32
CA ARG A 85 -7.46 -11.73 15.57
C ARG A 85 -6.75 -10.89 14.50
N SER A 86 -7.50 -10.01 13.85
CA SER A 86 -6.97 -9.11 12.83
C SER A 86 -6.22 -7.94 13.45
N ALA A 87 -5.16 -7.45 12.78
CA ALA A 87 -4.50 -6.18 13.10
C ALA A 87 -5.43 -4.95 12.96
N MET A 88 -6.58 -5.11 12.30
CA MET A 88 -7.62 -4.08 12.14
C MET A 88 -8.65 -4.08 13.28
N GLY A 89 -8.59 -5.06 14.17
CA GLY A 89 -9.67 -5.42 15.09
C GLY A 89 -10.65 -6.39 14.44
N GLY A 90 -11.41 -7.13 15.26
CA GLY A 90 -12.27 -8.21 14.77
C GLY A 90 -11.50 -9.50 14.50
N THR A 91 -12.17 -10.43 13.83
CA THR A 91 -11.68 -11.77 13.50
C THR A 91 -11.52 -11.93 12.00
N ASP A 92 -10.48 -12.60 11.58
CA ASP A 92 -10.16 -12.91 10.18
C ASP A 92 -10.12 -14.44 10.03
N THR A 93 -10.74 -14.95 8.97
CA THR A 93 -10.70 -16.38 8.62
C THR A 93 -9.49 -16.64 7.73
N LEU A 94 -8.65 -17.58 8.12
CA LEU A 94 -7.44 -18.00 7.42
C LEU A 94 -7.62 -19.39 6.83
N VAL A 95 -7.29 -19.57 5.56
CA VAL A 95 -7.09 -20.89 4.94
C VAL A 95 -5.67 -21.35 5.23
N VAL A 96 -5.52 -22.41 6.00
CA VAL A 96 -4.23 -22.98 6.38
C VAL A 96 -3.83 -24.07 5.41
N ILE A 97 -2.69 -23.93 4.75
CA ILE A 97 -2.18 -24.89 3.77
C ILE A 97 -0.81 -25.38 4.20
N GLU A 98 -0.69 -26.70 4.40
CA GLU A 98 0.59 -27.39 4.54
C GLU A 98 1.19 -27.59 3.15
N THR A 99 2.35 -26.98 2.90
CA THR A 99 2.94 -26.93 1.56
C THR A 99 3.66 -28.25 1.24
N ASP A 100 3.60 -28.67 -0.01
CA ASP A 100 4.39 -29.81 -0.51
C ASP A 100 5.72 -29.38 -1.15
N LYS A 101 5.96 -28.04 -1.20
CA LYS A 101 7.13 -27.38 -1.79
C LYS A 101 7.37 -27.66 -3.29
N LYS A 102 6.45 -28.35 -3.97
CA LYS A 102 6.56 -28.65 -5.41
C LYS A 102 6.22 -27.46 -6.28
N GLN A 103 5.40 -26.53 -5.74
CA GLN A 103 4.90 -25.35 -6.46
C GLN A 103 4.22 -25.73 -7.78
N GLU A 104 3.41 -26.79 -7.73
CA GLU A 104 2.61 -27.22 -8.86
C GLU A 104 1.60 -26.14 -9.25
N VAL A 105 1.69 -25.68 -10.49
CA VAL A 105 0.86 -24.59 -11.01
C VAL A 105 -0.52 -25.13 -11.39
N TYR A 106 -1.57 -24.38 -11.08
CA TYR A 106 -2.94 -24.71 -11.46
C TYR A 106 -3.11 -24.67 -12.99
N GLU A 107 -3.69 -25.72 -13.56
CA GLU A 107 -3.82 -25.91 -15.00
C GLU A 107 -4.75 -24.89 -15.67
N GLY A 108 -5.59 -24.23 -14.90
CA GLY A 108 -6.48 -23.16 -15.37
C GLY A 108 -5.79 -21.80 -15.53
N ILE A 109 -4.47 -21.70 -15.27
CA ILE A 109 -3.73 -20.46 -15.51
C ILE A 109 -3.56 -20.25 -17.01
N THR A 110 -4.11 -19.16 -17.49
CA THR A 110 -4.00 -18.75 -18.91
C THR A 110 -3.60 -17.28 -18.98
N ILE A 111 -2.82 -16.92 -19.99
CA ILE A 111 -2.51 -15.51 -20.27
C ILE A 111 -3.82 -14.83 -20.69
N PRO A 112 -4.22 -13.74 -19.99
CA PRO A 112 -5.47 -13.07 -20.31
C PRO A 112 -5.38 -12.35 -21.65
N GLU A 113 -6.43 -12.47 -22.44
CA GLU A 113 -6.66 -11.67 -23.62
C GLU A 113 -7.76 -10.64 -23.32
N ALA A 114 -7.60 -9.43 -23.83
CA ALA A 114 -8.61 -8.40 -23.74
C ALA A 114 -8.64 -7.59 -25.04
N ASN A 115 -9.82 -7.38 -25.59
CA ASN A 115 -10.04 -6.63 -26.81
C ASN A 115 -10.65 -5.26 -26.51
N ASP A 116 -11.33 -5.14 -25.37
CA ASP A 116 -12.01 -3.93 -24.91
C ASP A 116 -11.83 -3.70 -23.40
N LEU A 117 -12.35 -2.59 -22.90
CA LEU A 117 -12.28 -2.23 -21.48
C LEU A 117 -13.02 -3.22 -20.57
N PRO A 118 -14.26 -3.68 -20.87
CA PRO A 118 -14.94 -4.68 -20.04
C PRO A 118 -14.14 -5.97 -19.86
N GLU A 119 -13.54 -6.51 -20.93
CA GLU A 119 -12.69 -7.70 -20.86
C GLU A 119 -11.42 -7.44 -20.04
N PHE A 120 -10.78 -6.29 -20.24
CA PHE A 120 -9.64 -5.86 -19.42
C PHE A 120 -10.00 -5.80 -17.94
N ILE A 121 -11.09 -5.15 -17.57
CA ILE A 121 -11.55 -5.04 -16.18
C ILE A 121 -11.88 -6.42 -15.58
N LYS A 122 -12.50 -7.30 -16.35
CA LYS A 122 -12.77 -8.68 -15.95
C LYS A 122 -11.47 -9.45 -15.66
N ALA A 123 -10.46 -9.30 -16.52
CA ALA A 123 -9.13 -9.89 -16.31
C ALA A 123 -8.46 -9.34 -15.05
N ILE A 124 -8.50 -8.02 -14.83
CA ILE A 124 -7.97 -7.40 -13.61
C ILE A 124 -8.67 -7.95 -12.35
N ARG A 125 -9.99 -8.15 -12.36
CA ARG A 125 -10.68 -8.78 -11.22
C ARG A 125 -10.19 -10.21 -11.01
N ALA A 126 -10.13 -11.02 -12.06
CA ALA A 126 -9.71 -12.42 -12.01
C ALA A 126 -8.28 -12.59 -11.45
N SER A 127 -7.39 -11.61 -11.65
CA SER A 127 -6.03 -11.62 -11.10
C SER A 127 -5.97 -11.52 -9.58
N GLY A 128 -7.06 -11.16 -8.91
CA GLY A 128 -7.07 -10.89 -7.48
C GLY A 128 -6.35 -9.60 -7.07
N LEU A 129 -6.07 -8.70 -8.01
CA LEU A 129 -5.32 -7.48 -7.76
C LEU A 129 -6.12 -6.47 -6.93
N VAL A 130 -5.44 -5.94 -5.91
CA VAL A 130 -5.89 -4.83 -5.08
C VAL A 130 -4.84 -3.72 -5.09
N GLY A 131 -5.14 -2.56 -4.55
CA GLY A 131 -4.15 -1.50 -4.38
C GLY A 131 -3.02 -1.94 -3.46
N LEU A 132 -1.81 -2.08 -3.99
CA LEU A 132 -0.65 -2.63 -3.30
C LEU A 132 0.16 -1.59 -2.51
N GLY A 133 -0.23 -0.32 -2.57
CA GLY A 133 0.41 0.78 -1.85
C GLY A 133 -0.19 1.10 -0.47
N GLY A 134 -1.08 0.26 0.07
CA GLY A 134 -1.58 0.39 1.44
C GLY A 134 -3.07 0.18 1.66
N ALA A 135 -3.96 0.80 0.88
CA ALA A 135 -5.41 0.79 1.16
C ALA A 135 -6.16 -0.49 0.75
N SER A 136 -5.56 -1.37 -0.05
CA SER A 136 -6.18 -2.62 -0.54
C SER A 136 -7.54 -2.44 -1.24
N PHE A 137 -7.76 -1.31 -1.90
CA PHE A 137 -8.99 -1.13 -2.67
C PHE A 137 -8.96 -2.00 -3.94
N PRO A 138 -10.04 -2.73 -4.30
CA PRO A 138 -10.08 -3.58 -5.48
C PRO A 138 -9.76 -2.80 -6.77
N THR A 139 -8.71 -3.21 -7.48
CA THR A 139 -8.13 -2.44 -8.58
C THR A 139 -9.05 -2.37 -9.78
N HIS A 140 -9.81 -3.43 -10.09
CA HIS A 140 -10.78 -3.45 -11.17
C HIS A 140 -11.87 -2.38 -11.02
N ILE A 141 -12.27 -2.04 -9.78
CA ILE A 141 -13.22 -0.95 -9.52
C ILE A 141 -12.55 0.41 -9.73
N LYS A 142 -11.30 0.56 -9.25
CA LYS A 142 -10.53 1.80 -9.40
C LYS A 142 -10.29 2.16 -10.87
N PHE A 143 -10.10 1.15 -11.72
CA PHE A 143 -9.85 1.33 -13.16
C PHE A 143 -11.12 1.44 -14.01
N ASN A 144 -12.30 1.32 -13.39
CA ASN A 144 -13.59 1.47 -14.04
C ASN A 144 -14.51 2.47 -13.29
N PRO A 145 -14.09 3.73 -13.13
CA PRO A 145 -14.94 4.75 -12.51
C PRO A 145 -16.13 5.07 -13.39
N LYS A 146 -17.22 5.53 -12.78
CA LYS A 146 -18.46 5.85 -13.51
C LYS A 146 -18.30 6.96 -14.57
N ASN A 147 -17.34 7.84 -14.37
CA ASN A 147 -17.02 8.95 -15.27
C ASN A 147 -15.74 8.68 -16.08
N ILE A 148 -15.56 7.45 -16.55
CA ILE A 148 -14.32 7.02 -17.23
C ILE A 148 -14.01 7.86 -18.47
N ASP A 149 -15.03 8.33 -19.17
CA ASP A 149 -14.88 9.18 -20.37
C ASP A 149 -14.30 10.57 -20.06
N GLU A 150 -14.27 10.97 -18.80
CA GLU A 150 -13.68 12.24 -18.32
C GLU A 150 -12.25 12.05 -17.80
N VAL A 151 -11.73 10.82 -17.86
CA VAL A 151 -10.41 10.48 -17.32
C VAL A 151 -9.38 10.41 -18.44
N HIS A 152 -8.36 11.26 -18.35
CA HIS A 152 -7.37 11.45 -19.42
C HIS A 152 -5.93 11.21 -18.98
N THR A 153 -5.66 11.19 -17.67
CA THR A 153 -4.30 11.16 -17.14
C THR A 153 -4.06 9.95 -16.24
N LEU A 154 -2.96 9.25 -16.45
CA LEU A 154 -2.43 8.25 -15.53
C LEU A 154 -1.40 8.89 -14.59
N ILE A 155 -1.56 8.70 -13.29
CA ILE A 155 -0.52 9.00 -12.31
C ILE A 155 -0.10 7.71 -11.61
N VAL A 156 1.15 7.34 -11.80
CA VAL A 156 1.78 6.22 -11.10
C VAL A 156 2.50 6.77 -9.87
N ASN A 157 2.05 6.35 -8.70
CA ASN A 157 2.66 6.72 -7.43
C ASN A 157 3.88 5.83 -7.14
N ALA A 158 5.06 6.36 -7.40
CA ALA A 158 6.36 5.76 -7.14
C ALA A 158 7.19 6.59 -6.15
N ALA A 159 6.54 7.45 -5.36
CA ALA A 159 7.19 8.34 -4.41
C ALA A 159 7.93 7.56 -3.29
N GLU A 160 7.26 6.60 -2.65
CA GLU A 160 7.79 5.80 -1.54
C GLU A 160 8.41 6.67 -0.42
N CYS A 161 7.60 7.62 0.07
CA CYS A 161 8.04 8.64 1.03
C CYS A 161 8.14 8.16 2.49
N GLU A 162 7.66 6.95 2.81
CA GLU A 162 7.77 6.35 4.14
C GLU A 162 9.24 6.00 4.45
N PRO A 163 9.75 6.31 5.66
CA PRO A 163 11.07 5.87 6.08
C PRO A 163 11.23 4.33 6.02
N PHE A 164 12.45 3.86 5.86
CA PHE A 164 12.89 2.45 5.76
C PHE A 164 12.48 1.75 4.45
N ILE A 165 11.29 1.98 3.91
CA ILE A 165 10.73 1.22 2.79
C ILE A 165 11.48 1.51 1.49
N THR A 166 11.85 0.44 0.76
CA THR A 166 12.58 0.48 -0.51
C THR A 166 12.03 -0.50 -1.56
N SER A 167 10.91 -1.15 -1.25
CA SER A 167 10.30 -2.17 -2.12
C SER A 167 9.85 -1.61 -3.48
N ASP A 168 9.30 -0.40 -3.52
CA ASP A 168 8.89 0.27 -4.78
C ASP A 168 10.12 0.78 -5.54
N HIS A 169 11.18 1.27 -4.84
CA HIS A 169 12.45 1.63 -5.46
C HIS A 169 13.08 0.42 -6.16
N ARG A 170 13.18 -0.73 -5.48
CA ARG A 170 13.71 -1.96 -6.07
C ARG A 170 12.87 -2.47 -7.23
N LEU A 171 11.55 -2.37 -7.13
CA LEU A 171 10.66 -2.72 -8.24
C LEU A 171 10.97 -1.89 -9.49
N MET A 172 11.18 -0.58 -9.37
CA MET A 172 11.49 0.29 -10.50
C MET A 172 12.80 -0.08 -11.18
N LEU A 173 13.75 -0.67 -10.45
CA LEU A 173 15.03 -1.13 -11.00
C LEU A 173 14.97 -2.56 -11.55
N GLU A 174 14.18 -3.43 -10.93
CA GLU A 174 14.19 -4.89 -11.21
C GLU A 174 13.04 -5.33 -12.13
N ASP A 175 11.91 -4.61 -12.11
CA ASP A 175 10.68 -4.95 -12.86
C ASP A 175 10.18 -3.80 -13.75
N ALA A 176 11.06 -2.91 -14.19
CA ALA A 176 10.73 -1.74 -15.01
C ALA A 176 9.95 -2.09 -16.28
N GLU A 177 10.27 -3.22 -16.93
CA GLU A 177 9.58 -3.71 -18.12
C GLU A 177 8.09 -3.99 -17.85
N ASN A 178 7.78 -4.66 -16.73
CA ASN A 178 6.41 -4.92 -16.32
C ASN A 178 5.68 -3.62 -15.96
N LEU A 179 6.38 -2.67 -15.31
CA LEU A 179 5.81 -1.36 -14.98
C LEU A 179 5.40 -0.60 -16.25
N ILE A 180 6.29 -0.49 -17.23
CA ILE A 180 6.00 0.22 -18.48
C ILE A 180 4.88 -0.49 -19.26
N ALA A 181 4.91 -1.83 -19.34
CA ALA A 181 3.84 -2.60 -19.97
C ALA A 181 2.48 -2.37 -19.29
N GLY A 182 2.46 -2.34 -17.95
CA GLY A 182 1.25 -2.02 -17.18
C GLY A 182 0.72 -0.61 -17.47
N CYS A 183 1.60 0.39 -17.54
CA CYS A 183 1.22 1.75 -17.94
C CYS A 183 0.58 1.76 -19.34
N GLN A 184 1.23 1.12 -20.32
CA GLN A 184 0.73 1.07 -21.69
C GLN A 184 -0.63 0.36 -21.81
N LEU A 185 -0.83 -0.75 -21.05
CA LEU A 185 -2.11 -1.45 -21.00
C LEU A 185 -3.23 -0.57 -20.46
N LEU A 186 -3.00 0.11 -19.33
CA LEU A 186 -3.98 1.04 -18.77
C LEU A 186 -4.29 2.18 -19.72
N MET A 187 -3.25 2.82 -20.29
CA MET A 187 -3.44 3.93 -21.22
C MET A 187 -4.24 3.50 -22.45
N LYS A 188 -3.96 2.29 -22.98
CA LYS A 188 -4.69 1.73 -24.13
C LYS A 188 -6.15 1.45 -23.82
N PHE A 189 -6.44 0.69 -22.76
CA PHE A 189 -7.80 0.19 -22.49
C PHE A 189 -8.73 1.23 -21.87
N ILE A 190 -8.19 2.16 -21.07
CA ILE A 190 -8.95 3.25 -20.46
C ILE A 190 -9.04 4.45 -21.41
N GLY A 191 -8.16 4.55 -22.42
CA GLY A 191 -8.12 5.69 -23.33
C GLY A 191 -7.43 6.92 -22.75
N LEU A 192 -6.34 6.73 -21.98
CA LEU A 192 -5.64 7.82 -21.32
C LEU A 192 -4.64 8.49 -22.28
N ASP A 193 -4.65 9.83 -22.31
CA ASP A 193 -3.83 10.62 -23.23
C ASP A 193 -2.36 10.69 -22.78
N GLU A 194 -2.13 10.80 -21.48
CA GLU A 194 -0.80 10.97 -20.91
C GLU A 194 -0.63 10.22 -19.58
N GLY A 195 0.64 9.91 -19.24
CA GLY A 195 1.02 9.25 -18.01
C GLY A 195 2.21 9.90 -17.33
N TYR A 196 2.20 9.92 -16.00
CA TYR A 196 3.27 10.42 -15.14
C TYR A 196 3.65 9.39 -14.10
N ILE A 197 4.94 9.08 -13.99
CA ILE A 197 5.48 8.25 -12.91
C ILE A 197 6.11 9.19 -11.89
N GLY A 198 5.43 9.47 -10.77
CA GLY A 198 5.90 10.39 -9.73
C GLY A 198 6.93 9.72 -8.82
N ILE A 199 8.19 10.14 -8.90
CA ILE A 199 9.33 9.54 -8.19
C ILE A 199 10.03 10.61 -7.37
N GLU A 200 10.37 10.33 -6.10
CA GLU A 200 11.18 11.26 -5.30
C GLU A 200 12.62 11.38 -5.82
N GLU A 201 13.18 12.59 -5.79
CA GLU A 201 14.51 12.96 -6.30
C GLU A 201 15.67 12.22 -5.62
N ASN A 202 15.42 11.55 -4.48
CA ASN A 202 16.38 10.70 -3.79
C ASN A 202 16.56 9.31 -4.43
N LYS A 203 15.91 9.04 -5.57
CA LYS A 203 16.00 7.81 -6.37
C LYS A 203 16.46 8.13 -7.81
N PRO A 204 17.64 8.77 -7.98
CA PRO A 204 18.09 9.21 -9.31
C PRO A 204 18.36 8.04 -10.26
N ASP A 205 18.79 6.90 -9.75
CA ASP A 205 19.02 5.64 -10.47
C ASP A 205 17.73 5.11 -11.09
N ALA A 206 16.64 5.10 -10.34
CA ALA A 206 15.33 4.66 -10.84
C ALA A 206 14.77 5.62 -11.89
N ILE A 207 14.92 6.94 -11.69
CA ILE A 207 14.50 7.96 -12.67
C ILE A 207 15.25 7.75 -13.98
N GLU A 208 16.59 7.69 -13.93
CA GLU A 208 17.43 7.51 -15.11
C GLU A 208 17.12 6.18 -15.85
N HIS A 209 16.93 5.09 -15.07
CA HIS A 209 16.60 3.78 -15.64
C HIS A 209 15.28 3.80 -16.41
N LEU A 210 14.21 4.35 -15.80
CA LEU A 210 12.90 4.44 -16.42
C LEU A 210 12.87 5.39 -17.61
N ASP A 211 13.55 6.55 -17.54
CA ASP A 211 13.64 7.48 -18.66
C ASP A 211 14.34 6.84 -19.88
N LYS A 212 15.43 6.10 -19.66
CA LYS A 212 16.11 5.35 -20.72
C LYS A 212 15.20 4.29 -21.35
N LEU A 213 14.46 3.56 -20.52
CA LEU A 213 13.56 2.50 -20.97
C LEU A 213 12.37 3.07 -21.77
N ILE A 214 11.75 4.14 -21.29
CA ILE A 214 10.66 4.85 -21.99
C ILE A 214 11.14 5.35 -23.35
N ALA A 215 12.32 5.98 -23.41
CA ALA A 215 12.92 6.47 -24.65
C ALA A 215 13.24 5.32 -25.62
N ALA A 216 13.86 4.23 -25.13
CA ALA A 216 14.20 3.06 -25.95
C ALA A 216 12.97 2.39 -26.58
N LYS A 217 11.81 2.46 -25.90
CA LYS A 217 10.53 1.92 -26.44
C LYS A 217 9.78 2.93 -27.33
N GLY A 218 10.30 4.14 -27.51
CA GLY A 218 9.66 5.18 -28.34
C GLY A 218 8.32 5.69 -27.75
N ILE A 219 8.12 5.59 -26.44
CA ILE A 219 6.87 6.02 -25.78
C ILE A 219 6.95 7.53 -25.55
N THR A 220 6.02 8.28 -26.12
CA THR A 220 6.03 9.76 -26.09
C THR A 220 5.07 10.37 -25.09
N ASN A 221 4.06 9.62 -24.64
CA ASN A 221 2.99 10.06 -23.77
C ASN A 221 3.10 9.52 -22.32
N LEU A 222 4.22 8.91 -21.96
CA LEU A 222 4.56 8.49 -20.59
C LEU A 222 5.89 9.13 -20.21
N LYS A 223 6.00 9.70 -19.01
CA LYS A 223 7.24 10.34 -18.53
C LYS A 223 7.39 10.22 -17.02
N THR A 224 8.61 10.27 -16.52
CA THR A 224 8.86 10.43 -15.09
C THR A 224 8.55 11.87 -14.64
N PHE A 225 8.11 12.02 -13.41
CA PHE A 225 7.88 13.31 -12.75
C PHE A 225 8.66 13.34 -11.44
N LYS A 226 9.63 14.24 -11.36
CA LYS A 226 10.52 14.36 -10.19
C LYS A 226 9.83 15.09 -9.06
N LEU A 227 9.68 14.41 -7.93
CA LEU A 227 9.12 14.94 -6.69
C LEU A 227 10.23 15.31 -5.71
N GLN A 228 9.99 16.33 -4.88
CA GLN A 228 10.86 16.59 -3.75
C GLN A 228 10.83 15.41 -2.76
N ALA A 229 12.00 15.01 -2.24
CA ALA A 229 12.13 13.97 -1.21
C ALA A 229 11.64 14.48 0.15
N ARG A 230 10.34 14.58 0.33
CA ARG A 230 9.66 15.11 1.52
C ARG A 230 8.38 14.34 1.81
N TYR A 231 8.05 14.23 3.08
CA TYR A 231 6.84 13.54 3.53
C TYR A 231 5.67 14.52 3.71
N PRO A 232 4.45 14.24 3.26
CA PRO A 232 3.94 13.03 2.62
C PRO A 232 3.68 13.19 1.10
N LYS A 233 4.71 13.39 0.28
CA LYS A 233 4.56 13.59 -1.17
C LYS A 233 3.88 12.43 -1.91
N GLY A 234 4.00 11.20 -1.37
CA GLY A 234 3.31 10.00 -1.90
C GLY A 234 1.83 9.87 -1.50
N ALA A 235 1.29 10.78 -0.70
CA ALA A 235 -0.15 10.73 -0.40
C ALA A 235 -0.99 11.11 -1.63
N GLU A 236 -2.03 10.33 -1.94
CA GLU A 236 -2.83 10.44 -3.18
C GLU A 236 -3.25 11.88 -3.51
N ARG A 237 -3.82 12.61 -2.54
CA ARG A 237 -4.28 14.00 -2.71
C ARG A 237 -3.12 14.99 -2.91
N VAL A 238 -1.98 14.73 -2.28
CA VAL A 238 -0.77 15.55 -2.41
C VAL A 238 -0.13 15.32 -3.77
N LEU A 239 0.03 14.06 -4.16
CA LEU A 239 0.63 13.68 -5.43
C LEU A 239 -0.18 14.18 -6.62
N LEU A 240 -1.51 14.06 -6.56
CA LEU A 240 -2.40 14.61 -7.58
C LEU A 240 -2.17 16.12 -7.76
N TYR A 241 -2.13 16.87 -6.64
CA TYR A 241 -1.85 18.31 -6.69
C TYR A 241 -0.45 18.64 -7.23
N GLU A 242 0.59 17.92 -6.80
CA GLU A 242 1.97 18.16 -7.24
C GLU A 242 2.13 17.98 -8.76
N ILE A 243 1.42 17.04 -9.36
CA ILE A 243 1.53 16.75 -10.80
C ILE A 243 0.57 17.62 -11.62
N THR A 244 -0.67 17.80 -11.16
CA THR A 244 -1.72 18.43 -11.98
C THR A 244 -2.07 19.86 -11.56
N GLY A 245 -1.70 20.28 -10.35
CA GLY A 245 -2.17 21.55 -9.76
C GLY A 245 -3.62 21.51 -9.27
N LYS A 246 -4.37 20.41 -9.48
CA LYS A 246 -5.77 20.27 -9.07
C LYS A 246 -5.85 19.91 -7.58
N THR A 247 -6.80 20.53 -6.87
CA THR A 247 -7.08 20.21 -5.46
C THR A 247 -8.19 19.18 -5.37
N MET A 248 -8.06 18.23 -4.44
CA MET A 248 -9.05 17.19 -4.18
C MET A 248 -9.46 17.22 -2.72
N ASN A 249 -10.77 17.23 -2.43
CA ASN A 249 -11.31 17.22 -1.07
C ASN A 249 -11.39 15.80 -0.49
N ALA A 250 -11.60 15.70 0.83
CA ALA A 250 -11.87 14.41 1.44
C ALA A 250 -13.20 13.83 0.93
N GLY A 251 -13.18 12.54 0.58
CA GLY A 251 -14.35 11.85 0.02
C GLY A 251 -14.42 11.89 -1.51
N GLU A 252 -13.69 12.79 -2.17
CA GLU A 252 -13.51 12.75 -3.62
C GLU A 252 -12.51 11.67 -4.03
N ILE A 253 -12.62 11.20 -5.27
CA ILE A 253 -11.70 10.23 -5.88
C ILE A 253 -10.96 10.88 -7.06
N PRO A 254 -9.73 10.44 -7.38
CA PRO A 254 -8.92 11.01 -8.47
C PRO A 254 -9.65 11.07 -9.82
N ALA A 255 -10.52 10.11 -10.10
CA ALA A 255 -11.29 10.07 -11.34
C ALA A 255 -12.21 11.30 -11.54
N GLN A 256 -12.74 11.89 -10.48
CA GLN A 256 -13.52 13.13 -10.54
C GLN A 256 -12.67 14.35 -10.97
N HIS A 257 -11.35 14.19 -10.96
CA HIS A 257 -10.38 15.19 -11.41
C HIS A 257 -9.71 14.80 -12.74
N GLY A 258 -10.26 13.79 -13.44
CA GLY A 258 -9.76 13.31 -14.72
C GLY A 258 -8.51 12.42 -14.63
N VAL A 259 -8.28 11.78 -13.49
CA VAL A 259 -7.03 11.05 -13.20
C VAL A 259 -7.31 9.63 -12.70
N ILE A 260 -6.61 8.65 -13.26
CA ILE A 260 -6.37 7.36 -12.60
C ILE A 260 -5.05 7.46 -11.85
N LEU A 261 -5.08 7.28 -10.53
CA LEU A 261 -3.86 7.30 -9.71
C LEU A 261 -3.68 5.93 -9.05
N SER A 262 -2.54 5.29 -9.24
CA SER A 262 -2.26 3.97 -8.66
C SER A 262 -0.80 3.83 -8.23
N ASN A 263 -0.54 2.96 -7.25
CA ASN A 263 0.81 2.66 -6.79
C ASN A 263 1.62 1.93 -7.87
N VAL A 264 2.91 2.14 -7.92
CA VAL A 264 3.84 1.59 -8.91
C VAL A 264 3.83 0.06 -8.94
N THR A 265 3.80 -0.61 -7.78
CA THR A 265 3.72 -2.08 -7.67
C THR A 265 2.39 -2.60 -8.25
N THR A 266 1.28 -1.88 -8.05
CA THR A 266 -0.02 -2.24 -8.63
C THR A 266 0.03 -2.22 -10.15
N ILE A 267 0.63 -1.18 -10.73
CA ILE A 267 0.74 -1.04 -12.19
C ILE A 267 1.69 -2.08 -12.78
N ALA A 268 2.84 -2.31 -12.16
CA ALA A 268 3.79 -3.33 -12.61
C ALA A 268 3.16 -4.73 -12.60
N PHE A 269 2.34 -5.04 -11.58
CA PHE A 269 1.64 -6.31 -11.54
C PHE A 269 0.64 -6.47 -12.69
N VAL A 270 -0.02 -5.42 -13.16
CA VAL A 270 -0.87 -5.48 -14.35
C VAL A 270 -0.07 -5.96 -15.56
N GLY A 271 1.10 -5.38 -15.81
CA GLY A 271 1.98 -5.81 -16.88
C GLY A 271 2.45 -7.26 -16.73
N GLN A 272 2.82 -7.65 -15.52
CA GLN A 272 3.19 -9.03 -15.21
C GLN A 272 2.05 -10.02 -15.46
N TYR A 273 0.83 -9.71 -15.02
CA TYR A 273 -0.34 -10.57 -15.16
C TYR A 273 -0.71 -10.80 -16.63
N PHE A 274 -0.73 -9.75 -17.44
CA PHE A 274 -1.00 -9.87 -18.87
C PHE A 274 0.12 -10.56 -19.66
N ARG A 275 1.29 -10.74 -19.07
CA ARG A 275 2.39 -11.52 -19.64
C ARG A 275 2.38 -12.98 -19.21
N THR A 276 1.93 -13.29 -18.00
CA THR A 276 2.10 -14.61 -17.38
C THR A 276 0.80 -15.34 -17.07
N GLY A 277 -0.31 -14.65 -16.94
CA GLY A 277 -1.59 -15.18 -16.44
C GLY A 277 -1.61 -15.50 -14.95
N MET A 278 -0.47 -15.40 -14.25
CA MET A 278 -0.37 -15.76 -12.84
C MET A 278 -1.05 -14.70 -11.96
N PRO A 279 -2.08 -15.06 -11.16
CA PRO A 279 -2.73 -14.12 -10.24
C PRO A 279 -1.80 -13.66 -9.13
N LEU A 280 -2.28 -12.71 -8.30
CA LEU A 280 -1.49 -12.13 -7.23
C LEU A 280 -1.31 -13.13 -6.08
N ILE A 281 -0.15 -13.80 -6.06
CA ILE A 281 0.22 -14.85 -5.11
C ILE A 281 1.49 -14.54 -4.32
N GLN A 282 2.24 -13.51 -4.72
CA GLN A 282 3.51 -13.13 -4.08
C GLN A 282 3.54 -11.63 -3.83
N LYS A 283 4.31 -11.22 -2.85
CA LYS A 283 4.49 -9.81 -2.50
C LYS A 283 5.95 -9.48 -2.25
N ARG A 284 6.45 -8.42 -2.94
CA ARG A 284 7.72 -7.77 -2.60
C ARG A 284 7.50 -6.84 -1.42
N MET A 285 8.39 -6.92 -0.43
CA MET A 285 8.36 -6.07 0.75
C MET A 285 9.76 -5.77 1.26
N THR A 286 9.91 -4.66 1.97
CA THR A 286 11.11 -4.36 2.73
C THR A 286 11.00 -4.95 4.12
N VAL A 287 12.04 -5.62 4.59
CA VAL A 287 12.20 -6.08 5.98
C VAL A 287 13.37 -5.32 6.58
N ASP A 288 13.12 -4.48 7.60
CA ASP A 288 14.12 -3.58 8.18
C ASP A 288 13.77 -3.25 9.65
N GLY A 289 14.55 -2.40 10.26
CA GLY A 289 14.46 -2.00 11.66
C GLY A 289 15.66 -2.50 12.46
N ASP A 290 15.95 -1.83 13.57
CA ASP A 290 17.16 -2.12 14.36
C ASP A 290 17.14 -3.49 15.07
N ALA A 291 15.96 -4.10 15.22
CA ALA A 291 15.83 -5.44 15.75
C ALA A 291 16.01 -6.57 14.69
N VAL A 292 16.02 -6.27 13.38
CA VAL A 292 16.23 -7.26 12.33
C VAL A 292 17.71 -7.54 12.13
N ALA A 293 18.10 -8.83 12.06
CA ALA A 293 19.50 -9.21 11.92
C ALA A 293 20.11 -8.78 10.59
N THR A 294 19.44 -9.06 9.49
CA THR A 294 19.90 -8.74 8.14
C THR A 294 18.77 -8.11 7.33
N PRO A 295 18.66 -6.77 7.32
CA PRO A 295 17.64 -6.09 6.53
C PRO A 295 17.73 -6.44 5.03
N LYS A 296 16.57 -6.71 4.40
CA LYS A 296 16.46 -7.16 3.00
C LYS A 296 15.21 -6.59 2.33
N ASN A 297 15.22 -6.62 0.99
CA ASN A 297 13.98 -6.66 0.21
C ASN A 297 13.66 -8.12 -0.12
N VAL A 298 12.46 -8.56 0.20
CA VAL A 298 12.06 -9.97 0.13
C VAL A 298 10.85 -10.11 -0.80
N MET A 299 10.89 -11.11 -1.68
CA MET A 299 9.72 -11.61 -2.40
C MET A 299 9.23 -12.86 -1.70
N ALA A 300 8.03 -12.82 -1.11
CA ALA A 300 7.47 -13.94 -0.35
C ALA A 300 6.07 -14.32 -0.83
N PRO A 301 5.67 -15.61 -0.73
CA PRO A 301 4.30 -16.05 -0.96
C PRO A 301 3.32 -15.35 -0.02
N ILE A 302 2.18 -14.91 -0.52
CA ILE A 302 1.10 -14.35 0.32
C ILE A 302 0.59 -15.43 1.27
N GLY A 303 0.45 -15.09 2.55
CA GLY A 303 0.09 -16.05 3.60
C GLY A 303 1.28 -16.59 4.38
N THR A 304 2.53 -16.30 3.99
CA THR A 304 3.72 -16.58 4.81
C THR A 304 3.61 -15.85 6.14
N GLN A 305 3.92 -16.49 7.25
CA GLN A 305 3.93 -15.83 8.55
C GLN A 305 5.11 -14.84 8.65
N ILE A 306 4.91 -13.75 9.38
CA ILE A 306 5.95 -12.72 9.53
C ILE A 306 7.20 -13.27 10.23
N CYS A 307 7.03 -14.19 11.19
CA CYS A 307 8.16 -14.87 11.83
C CYS A 307 9.04 -15.61 10.82
N ASP A 308 8.46 -16.30 9.82
CA ASP A 308 9.22 -17.01 8.78
C ASP A 308 9.98 -16.01 7.87
N VAL A 309 9.36 -14.86 7.56
CA VAL A 309 10.02 -13.78 6.80
C VAL A 309 11.19 -13.19 7.59
N ILE A 310 11.03 -12.99 8.89
CA ILE A 310 12.08 -12.49 9.78
C ILE A 310 13.21 -13.55 9.90
N GLU A 311 12.88 -14.84 10.02
CA GLU A 311 13.85 -15.92 10.05
C GLU A 311 14.71 -15.93 8.77
N PHE A 312 14.09 -15.77 7.61
CA PHE A 312 14.80 -15.61 6.32
C PHE A 312 15.75 -14.40 6.30
N CYS A 313 15.46 -13.39 7.11
CA CYS A 313 16.32 -12.21 7.32
C CYS A 313 17.35 -12.41 8.46
N GLY A 314 17.60 -13.66 8.88
CA GLY A 314 18.57 -14.02 9.93
C GLY A 314 18.03 -13.89 11.35
N GLY A 315 16.72 -13.76 11.52
CA GLY A 315 16.05 -13.65 12.82
C GLY A 315 16.12 -12.25 13.43
N TYR A 316 15.79 -12.18 14.71
CA TYR A 316 15.92 -10.95 15.50
C TYR A 316 17.30 -10.85 16.15
N LYS A 317 17.90 -9.66 16.17
CA LYS A 317 19.10 -9.35 16.97
C LYS A 317 18.82 -9.34 18.47
N GLU A 318 17.63 -8.85 18.80
CA GLU A 318 17.06 -8.80 20.14
C GLU A 318 15.53 -8.86 20.05
N GLU A 319 14.86 -9.20 21.14
CA GLU A 319 13.40 -9.27 21.18
C GLU A 319 12.77 -7.92 20.76
N PRO A 320 11.99 -7.85 19.66
CA PRO A 320 11.38 -6.62 19.22
C PRO A 320 10.34 -6.14 20.24
N LYS A 321 10.29 -4.84 20.46
CA LYS A 321 9.24 -4.22 21.29
C LYS A 321 8.14 -3.62 20.43
N LYS A 322 8.36 -3.51 19.14
CA LYS A 322 7.34 -3.07 18.18
C LYS A 322 7.61 -3.69 16.82
N ILE A 323 6.59 -4.31 16.25
CA ILE A 323 6.61 -4.77 14.86
C ILE A 323 5.52 -4.00 14.11
N LEU A 324 5.86 -3.48 12.93
CA LEU A 324 4.96 -2.74 12.06
C LEU A 324 4.76 -3.50 10.74
N MET A 325 3.53 -3.54 10.27
CA MET A 325 3.19 -3.81 8.88
C MET A 325 3.06 -2.46 8.14
N GLY A 326 3.95 -2.20 7.20
CA GLY A 326 4.10 -0.90 6.53
C GLY A 326 5.09 0.03 7.21
N GLY A 327 5.10 1.31 6.83
CA GLY A 327 6.05 2.29 7.29
C GLY A 327 5.77 2.85 8.69
N PRO A 328 6.73 3.58 9.29
CA PRO A 328 6.57 4.08 10.66
C PRO A 328 5.58 5.24 10.79
N MET A 329 5.22 5.90 9.68
CA MET A 329 4.32 7.05 9.71
C MET A 329 2.84 6.66 9.58
N MET A 330 2.51 5.69 8.70
CA MET A 330 1.14 5.26 8.42
C MET A 330 0.92 3.75 8.59
N GLY A 331 1.96 2.97 8.85
CA GLY A 331 1.87 1.53 9.09
C GLY A 331 1.17 1.21 10.41
N ARG A 332 0.93 -0.08 10.62
CA ARG A 332 0.21 -0.59 11.79
C ARG A 332 1.10 -1.43 12.66
N ALA A 333 1.05 -1.19 13.97
CA ALA A 333 1.67 -2.09 14.92
C ALA A 333 0.84 -3.38 15.02
N ILE A 334 1.52 -4.50 15.02
CA ILE A 334 0.94 -5.83 15.22
C ILE A 334 1.33 -6.40 16.59
N PHE A 335 0.52 -7.32 17.06
CA PHE A 335 0.68 -7.91 18.40
C PHE A 335 1.39 -9.28 18.37
N SER A 336 1.55 -9.88 17.18
CA SER A 336 2.23 -11.16 16.98
C SER A 336 2.84 -11.21 15.58
N ASP A 337 4.01 -11.79 15.45
CA ASP A 337 4.67 -12.11 14.19
C ASP A 337 4.22 -13.45 13.57
N GLU A 338 3.32 -14.17 14.23
CA GLU A 338 2.60 -15.31 13.62
C GLU A 338 1.51 -14.86 12.63
N MET A 339 1.27 -13.54 12.52
CA MET A 339 0.34 -13.01 11.53
C MET A 339 0.89 -13.21 10.11
N PRO A 340 0.02 -13.56 9.14
CA PRO A 340 0.45 -13.72 7.75
C PRO A 340 0.65 -12.39 7.05
N ILE A 341 1.55 -12.36 6.09
CA ILE A 341 1.62 -11.27 5.11
C ILE A 341 0.40 -11.31 4.19
N VAL A 342 -0.06 -10.14 3.82
CA VAL A 342 -1.22 -9.94 2.95
C VAL A 342 -0.85 -9.12 1.71
N LYS A 343 -1.74 -9.03 0.73
CA LYS A 343 -1.51 -8.41 -0.59
C LYS A 343 -0.90 -7.01 -0.52
N ASN A 344 -1.26 -6.20 0.48
CA ASN A 344 -0.82 -4.80 0.59
C ASN A 344 0.39 -4.57 1.51
N ASN A 345 1.02 -5.62 2.05
CA ASN A 345 2.24 -5.47 2.83
C ASN A 345 3.38 -4.98 1.94
N ASN A 346 3.89 -3.78 2.17
CA ASN A 346 5.06 -3.23 1.50
C ASN A 346 6.31 -3.19 2.39
N ALA A 347 6.12 -3.39 3.70
CA ALA A 347 7.23 -3.54 4.64
C ALA A 347 6.81 -4.29 5.90
N ILE A 348 7.80 -4.92 6.54
CA ILE A 348 7.79 -5.41 7.92
C ILE A 348 8.96 -4.73 8.61
N LEU A 349 8.67 -3.95 9.65
CA LEU A 349 9.69 -3.22 10.41
C LEU A 349 9.66 -3.68 11.86
N ALA A 350 10.80 -4.16 12.37
CA ALA A 350 10.92 -4.60 13.74
C ALA A 350 11.89 -3.69 14.51
N PHE A 351 11.40 -3.12 15.62
CA PHE A 351 12.15 -2.16 16.40
C PHE A 351 12.43 -2.64 17.82
N SER A 352 13.67 -2.41 18.25
CA SER A 352 14.13 -2.62 19.61
C SER A 352 13.41 -1.70 20.62
N LYS A 353 13.64 -1.93 21.92
CA LYS A 353 13.16 -1.03 22.97
C LYS A 353 13.68 0.39 22.75
N ALA A 354 14.93 0.55 22.32
CA ALA A 354 15.55 1.87 22.16
C ALA A 354 14.84 2.74 21.09
N GLN A 355 14.46 2.15 19.96
CA GLN A 355 13.79 2.86 18.86
C GLN A 355 12.25 2.87 18.99
N SER A 356 11.67 1.97 19.78
CA SER A 356 10.21 1.90 19.97
C SER A 356 9.69 2.73 21.13
N MET A 357 10.56 3.24 22.02
CA MET A 357 10.13 4.03 23.18
C MET A 357 9.47 5.32 22.76
N VAL A 358 8.19 5.45 23.11
CA VAL A 358 7.47 6.72 23.05
C VAL A 358 7.83 7.51 24.30
N LYS A 359 8.47 8.66 24.09
CA LYS A 359 8.75 9.58 25.22
C LYS A 359 7.43 10.20 25.70
N GLU A 360 7.36 10.56 26.97
CA GLU A 360 6.17 11.13 27.59
C GLU A 360 5.65 12.37 26.87
N GLU A 361 4.33 12.45 26.76
CA GLU A 361 3.62 13.61 26.24
C GLU A 361 3.70 14.75 27.25
N THR A 362 3.92 15.97 26.75
CA THR A 362 3.89 17.19 27.59
C THR A 362 2.83 18.16 27.07
N GLY A 363 2.55 19.19 27.85
CA GLY A 363 1.60 20.24 27.49
C GLY A 363 1.98 20.94 26.19
N CYS A 364 0.97 21.33 25.41
CA CYS A 364 1.18 22.07 24.16
C CYS A 364 1.81 23.45 24.43
N ILE A 365 2.94 23.74 23.79
CA ILE A 365 3.64 25.03 23.91
C ILE A 365 3.20 26.07 22.86
N ASN A 366 2.15 25.80 22.09
CA ASN A 366 1.57 26.67 21.05
C ASN A 366 2.57 27.14 19.96
N CYS A 367 3.56 26.34 19.61
CA CYS A 367 4.61 26.70 18.65
C CYS A 367 4.16 26.73 17.16
N GLY A 368 2.98 26.25 16.81
CA GLY A 368 2.41 26.26 15.46
C GLY A 368 3.01 25.25 14.47
N ARG A 369 4.06 24.49 14.81
CA ARG A 369 4.74 23.57 13.87
C ARG A 369 3.81 22.51 13.25
N CYS A 370 2.82 22.02 14.01
CA CYS A 370 1.88 21.02 13.52
C CYS A 370 0.96 21.57 12.40
N HIS A 371 0.60 22.85 12.45
CA HIS A 371 -0.13 23.54 11.38
C HIS A 371 0.75 23.70 10.13
N GLN A 372 2.00 24.17 10.31
CA GLN A 372 2.95 24.31 9.19
C GLN A 372 3.33 22.98 8.54
N ALA A 373 3.22 21.86 9.27
CA ALA A 373 3.47 20.51 8.75
C ALA A 373 2.26 19.90 8.02
N CYS A 374 1.07 20.49 8.18
CA CYS A 374 -0.14 19.92 7.60
C CYS A 374 -0.28 20.31 6.13
N PRO A 375 -0.28 19.36 5.17
CA PRO A 375 -0.43 19.67 3.75
C PRO A 375 -1.75 20.36 3.41
N PHE A 376 -2.78 20.19 4.25
CA PHE A 376 -4.10 20.78 4.04
C PHE A 376 -4.39 22.01 4.94
N GLY A 377 -3.37 22.53 5.64
CA GLY A 377 -3.52 23.72 6.47
C GLY A 377 -4.46 23.56 7.68
N LEU A 378 -4.69 22.32 8.14
CA LEU A 378 -5.49 22.07 9.33
C LEU A 378 -4.76 22.62 10.57
N ILE A 379 -5.49 22.83 11.66
CA ILE A 379 -4.94 23.23 12.95
C ILE A 379 -5.04 22.04 13.92
N PRO A 380 -4.06 21.10 13.92
CA PRO A 380 -4.15 19.86 14.69
C PRO A 380 -4.31 20.05 16.20
N THR A 381 -3.79 21.16 16.76
CA THR A 381 -3.97 21.47 18.19
C THR A 381 -5.40 21.90 18.52
N ALA A 382 -6.09 22.62 17.65
CA ALA A 382 -7.49 22.96 17.83
C ALA A 382 -8.37 21.71 17.69
N LEU A 383 -8.08 20.87 16.68
CA LEU A 383 -8.74 19.57 16.50
C LEU A 383 -8.59 18.67 17.73
N ALA A 384 -7.37 18.62 18.32
CA ALA A 384 -7.12 17.84 19.52
C ALA A 384 -7.95 18.33 20.72
N LYS A 385 -8.04 19.65 20.93
CA LYS A 385 -8.87 20.25 21.99
C LYS A 385 -10.36 19.95 21.78
N ALA A 386 -10.87 20.08 20.55
CA ALA A 386 -12.24 19.76 20.22
C ALA A 386 -12.55 18.26 20.42
N TYR A 387 -11.60 17.37 20.07
CA TYR A 387 -11.71 15.95 20.34
C TYR A 387 -11.73 15.64 21.86
N GLU A 388 -10.84 16.23 22.64
CA GLU A 388 -10.80 16.08 24.11
C GLU A 388 -12.12 16.52 24.76
N ALA A 389 -12.74 17.58 24.22
CA ALA A 389 -14.06 18.08 24.65
C ALA A 389 -15.24 17.26 24.07
N ARG A 390 -14.99 16.29 23.17
CA ARG A 390 -16.00 15.56 22.41
C ARG A 390 -16.99 16.47 21.64
N ASP A 391 -16.53 17.65 21.22
CA ASP A 391 -17.33 18.62 20.49
C ASP A 391 -17.32 18.29 18.97
N ALA A 392 -18.34 17.54 18.55
CA ALA A 392 -18.49 17.11 17.18
C ALA A 392 -18.68 18.27 16.20
N GLN A 393 -19.39 19.34 16.62
CA GLN A 393 -19.60 20.52 15.79
C GLN A 393 -18.30 21.28 15.57
N ALA A 394 -17.55 21.56 16.64
CA ALA A 394 -16.24 22.21 16.51
C ALA A 394 -15.26 21.39 15.66
N LEU A 395 -15.26 20.06 15.77
CA LEU A 395 -14.46 19.16 14.92
C LEU A 395 -14.83 19.30 13.44
N SER A 396 -16.13 19.39 13.13
CA SER A 396 -16.63 19.59 11.76
C SER A 396 -16.23 20.97 11.22
N ASP A 397 -16.44 22.04 11.99
CA ASP A 397 -16.10 23.41 11.61
C ASP A 397 -14.58 23.57 11.37
N LEU A 398 -13.77 22.87 12.15
CA LEU A 398 -12.32 22.77 11.98
C LEU A 398 -11.90 21.82 10.86
N LYS A 399 -12.85 21.25 10.12
CA LYS A 399 -12.65 20.39 8.93
C LYS A 399 -11.84 19.13 9.23
N VAL A 400 -12.10 18.44 10.35
CA VAL A 400 -11.38 17.23 10.75
C VAL A 400 -11.43 16.15 9.66
N MET A 401 -12.53 16.08 8.88
CA MET A 401 -12.70 15.12 7.78
C MET A 401 -11.68 15.30 6.65
N GLN A 402 -11.07 16.48 6.50
CA GLN A 402 -9.99 16.71 5.54
C GLN A 402 -8.66 16.08 5.96
N CYS A 403 -8.51 15.64 7.20
CA CYS A 403 -7.29 14.99 7.67
C CYS A 403 -7.08 13.65 6.97
N MET A 404 -5.91 13.43 6.38
CA MET A 404 -5.53 12.14 5.76
C MET A 404 -4.72 11.21 6.67
N GLU A 405 -4.61 11.55 7.95
CA GLU A 405 -3.96 10.73 9.00
C GLU A 405 -2.48 10.42 8.75
N CYS A 406 -1.77 11.27 8.00
CA CYS A 406 -0.36 11.06 7.64
C CYS A 406 0.65 11.11 8.80
N GLY A 407 0.24 11.53 10.00
CA GLY A 407 1.15 11.58 11.16
C GLY A 407 2.13 12.76 11.20
N SER A 408 2.26 13.59 10.13
CA SER A 408 3.23 14.72 10.09
C SER A 408 3.15 15.64 11.30
N CYS A 409 1.94 15.94 11.76
CA CYS A 409 1.70 16.81 12.92
C CYS A 409 2.18 16.19 14.26
N SER A 410 2.05 14.86 14.42
CA SER A 410 2.60 14.15 15.59
C SER A 410 4.12 14.10 15.52
N TYR A 411 4.69 13.76 14.36
CA TYR A 411 6.13 13.64 14.16
C TYR A 411 6.87 14.94 14.49
N ILE A 412 6.36 16.09 14.02
CA ILE A 412 7.03 17.40 14.22
C ILE A 412 6.76 18.01 15.61
N CYS A 413 5.87 17.42 16.42
CA CYS A 413 5.45 18.00 17.69
C CYS A 413 6.53 17.89 18.75
N PRO A 414 7.11 19.00 19.26
CA PRO A 414 8.12 18.95 20.31
C PRO A 414 7.55 18.45 21.65
N ALA A 415 6.23 18.65 21.88
CA ALA A 415 5.50 18.15 23.05
C ALA A 415 5.03 16.69 22.88
N ARG A 416 5.35 16.04 21.74
CA ARG A 416 5.06 14.62 21.46
C ARG A 416 3.60 14.21 21.55
N ARG A 417 2.71 15.17 21.29
CA ARG A 417 1.28 14.90 21.29
C ARG A 417 0.88 14.00 20.13
N PRO A 418 0.03 12.99 20.34
CA PRO A 418 -0.43 12.06 19.30
C PRO A 418 -1.52 12.69 18.41
N LEU A 419 -1.24 13.89 17.86
CA LEU A 419 -2.21 14.74 17.17
C LEU A 419 -2.88 14.03 15.98
N GLY A 420 -2.12 13.23 15.21
CA GLY A 420 -2.67 12.46 14.10
C GLY A 420 -3.68 11.42 14.56
N PHE A 421 -3.41 10.76 15.68
CA PHE A 421 -4.33 9.79 16.29
C PHE A 421 -5.57 10.48 16.86
N MET A 422 -5.41 11.61 17.54
CA MET A 422 -6.54 12.43 18.04
C MET A 422 -7.43 12.89 16.87
N ASN A 423 -6.85 13.32 15.76
CA ASN A 423 -7.63 13.69 14.56
C ASN A 423 -8.41 12.49 14.00
N LYS A 424 -7.81 11.29 13.98
CA LYS A 424 -8.49 10.06 13.56
C LYS A 424 -9.70 9.75 14.44
N LEU A 425 -9.52 9.84 15.77
CA LEU A 425 -10.63 9.66 16.73
C LEU A 425 -11.68 10.78 16.60
N GLY A 426 -11.26 12.01 16.33
CA GLY A 426 -12.16 13.14 16.07
C GLY A 426 -13.07 12.92 14.86
N LYS A 427 -12.57 12.26 13.80
CA LYS A 427 -13.42 11.84 12.68
C LYS A 427 -14.50 10.84 13.09
N ALA A 428 -14.18 9.92 14.00
CA ALA A 428 -15.17 8.97 14.52
C ALA A 428 -16.27 9.71 15.28
N VAL A 429 -15.90 10.68 16.14
CA VAL A 429 -16.86 11.51 16.89
C VAL A 429 -17.84 12.24 15.94
N VAL A 430 -17.33 12.83 14.86
CA VAL A 430 -18.19 13.53 13.86
C VAL A 430 -19.12 12.54 13.16
N LYS A 431 -18.63 11.35 12.79
CA LYS A 431 -19.47 10.31 12.15
C LYS A 431 -20.55 9.78 13.08
N GLU A 432 -20.21 9.53 14.35
CA GLU A 432 -21.14 9.06 15.38
C GLU A 432 -22.26 10.11 15.63
N ALA A 433 -21.93 11.39 15.56
CA ALA A 433 -22.89 12.50 15.69
C ALA A 433 -23.76 12.70 14.42
N GLY A 434 -23.50 11.98 13.33
CA GLY A 434 -24.23 12.12 12.07
C GLY A 434 -24.03 13.46 11.36
N ILE A 435 -23.01 14.24 11.72
CA ILE A 435 -22.67 15.49 11.07
C ILE A 435 -22.00 15.20 9.73
N LYS A 436 -22.53 15.81 8.67
CA LYS A 436 -22.03 15.64 7.29
C LYS A 436 -20.95 16.66 6.93
#